data_f50537dfbd2f41874e0090da128fcfe0
#
_entry.id   f50537dfbd2f41874e0090da128fcfe0
#
_cell.length_a   1.000
_cell.length_b   1.000
_cell.length_c   1.000
_cell.angle_alpha   90.00
_cell.angle_beta   90.00
_cell.angle_gamma   90.00
#
_symmetry.space_group_name_H-M   'P 1'
#
loop_
_entity.id
_entity.type
_entity.pdbx_description
1 polymer ?
#
loop_
_entity_poly.entity_id
_entity_poly.type
_entity_poly.pdbx_seq_one_letter_code
_entity_poly.pdbx_strand_id
1 'polypeptide(L)'
;MEVSVEHLGGVQFEIKARQHTIACDQPPENGGYDEGMTPPELLLASLGSCVGFYAAMYLKKHKLSLGGTRVHVTAEKARAPARMENFRITVEVPGEFSHDHKRGIKEAAHQCLIHNTLLNPPKISLEVQSVALLGDLRI
;
A
#
# COMPACT_ATOMS: atom_id res chain seq x y z
N MET A 1 5.27 -7.06 13.67
CA MET A 1 4.31 -6.43 12.73
C MET A 1 3.60 -7.56 12.01
N GLU A 2 2.26 -7.55 11.97
CA GLU A 2 1.46 -8.67 11.46
C GLU A 2 0.17 -8.15 10.83
N VAL A 3 -0.27 -8.82 9.79
CA VAL A 3 -1.57 -8.65 9.15
C VAL A 3 -2.17 -10.03 8.93
N SER A 4 -3.45 -10.22 9.25
CA SER A 4 -4.20 -11.41 8.89
C SER A 4 -5.14 -11.13 7.72
N VAL A 5 -5.35 -12.13 6.87
CA VAL A 5 -6.21 -12.06 5.70
C VAL A 5 -7.14 -13.27 5.72
N GLU A 6 -8.45 -13.03 5.83
CA GLU A 6 -9.47 -14.06 5.97
C GLU A 6 -10.43 -14.05 4.77
N HIS A 7 -10.74 -15.22 4.24
CA HIS A 7 -11.68 -15.38 3.12
C HIS A 7 -13.10 -15.04 3.54
N LEU A 8 -13.77 -14.16 2.78
CA LEU A 8 -15.17 -13.79 3.00
C LEU A 8 -16.15 -14.52 2.07
N GLY A 9 -15.74 -14.82 0.86
CA GLY A 9 -16.52 -15.48 -0.17
C GLY A 9 -16.02 -15.12 -1.56
N GLY A 10 -16.21 -15.98 -2.56
CA GLY A 10 -15.70 -15.75 -3.90
C GLY A 10 -14.20 -15.48 -3.90
N VAL A 11 -13.81 -14.29 -4.34
CA VAL A 11 -12.41 -13.80 -4.33
C VAL A 11 -12.20 -12.63 -3.35
N GLN A 12 -13.16 -12.42 -2.45
CA GLN A 12 -13.13 -11.34 -1.48
C GLN A 12 -12.47 -11.78 -0.17
N PHE A 13 -11.66 -10.90 0.41
CA PHE A 13 -10.94 -11.12 1.65
C PHE A 13 -11.08 -9.94 2.61
N GLU A 14 -11.15 -10.25 3.89
CA GLU A 14 -11.03 -9.26 4.97
C GLU A 14 -9.57 -9.17 5.42
N ILE A 15 -9.05 -7.97 5.51
CA ILE A 15 -7.69 -7.69 5.96
C ILE A 15 -7.75 -7.02 7.31
N LYS A 16 -7.08 -7.58 8.31
CA LYS A 16 -7.03 -7.07 9.68
C LYS A 16 -5.61 -6.74 10.10
N ALA A 17 -5.44 -5.57 10.68
CA ALA A 17 -4.21 -5.16 11.34
C ALA A 17 -4.56 -4.42 12.64
N ARG A 18 -4.15 -4.94 13.77
CA ARG A 18 -4.55 -4.40 15.09
C ARG A 18 -6.10 -4.34 15.21
N GLN A 19 -6.68 -3.15 15.43
CA GLN A 19 -8.14 -2.91 15.48
C GLN A 19 -8.73 -2.40 14.15
N HIS A 20 -7.95 -2.39 13.06
CA HIS A 20 -8.39 -1.90 11.76
C HIS A 20 -8.73 -3.05 10.82
N THR A 21 -9.77 -2.86 10.05
CA THR A 21 -10.27 -3.84 9.09
C THR A 21 -10.61 -3.15 7.77
N ILE A 22 -10.21 -3.76 6.66
CA ILE A 22 -10.61 -3.35 5.31
C ILE A 22 -10.99 -4.58 4.48
N ALA A 23 -11.83 -4.38 3.47
CA ALA A 23 -12.11 -5.40 2.44
C ALA A 23 -11.14 -5.25 1.27
N CYS A 24 -10.67 -6.39 0.76
CA CYS A 24 -9.94 -6.51 -0.49
C CYS A 24 -10.81 -7.32 -1.45
N ASP A 25 -10.97 -6.88 -2.67
CA ASP A 25 -11.81 -7.54 -3.65
C ASP A 25 -11.19 -7.46 -5.05
N GLN A 26 -11.87 -8.03 -6.02
CA GLN A 26 -11.52 -7.96 -7.44
C GLN A 26 -12.69 -7.33 -8.21
N PRO A 27 -12.43 -6.74 -9.38
CA PRO A 27 -13.50 -6.32 -10.26
C PRO A 27 -14.25 -7.53 -10.86
N PRO A 28 -15.48 -7.34 -11.39
CA PRO A 28 -16.32 -8.43 -11.88
C PRO A 28 -15.67 -9.34 -12.92
N GLU A 29 -14.83 -8.80 -13.80
CA GLU A 29 -14.09 -9.57 -14.81
C GLU A 29 -13.10 -10.58 -14.20
N ASN A 30 -12.71 -10.38 -12.95
CA ASN A 30 -11.87 -11.30 -12.17
C ASN A 30 -12.65 -12.08 -11.11
N GLY A 31 -13.99 -12.07 -11.18
CA GLY A 31 -14.86 -12.83 -10.30
C GLY A 31 -15.20 -12.18 -8.97
N GLY A 32 -14.90 -10.91 -8.80
CA GLY A 32 -15.23 -10.10 -7.60
C GLY A 32 -16.53 -9.31 -7.75
N TYR A 33 -16.82 -8.51 -6.74
CA TYR A 33 -17.98 -7.61 -6.67
C TYR A 33 -17.59 -6.12 -6.71
N ASP A 34 -16.28 -5.81 -6.81
CA ASP A 34 -15.73 -4.45 -6.77
C ASP A 34 -16.11 -3.70 -5.47
N GLU A 35 -16.12 -4.41 -4.36
CA GLU A 35 -16.43 -3.86 -3.02
C GLU A 35 -15.18 -3.48 -2.20
N GLY A 36 -14.00 -3.54 -2.78
CA GLY A 36 -12.75 -3.17 -2.12
C GLY A 36 -11.62 -2.98 -3.12
N MET A 37 -10.53 -2.36 -2.65
CA MET A 37 -9.31 -2.22 -3.44
C MET A 37 -8.71 -3.59 -3.74
N THR A 38 -8.14 -3.74 -4.93
CA THR A 38 -7.37 -4.92 -5.32
C THR A 38 -6.01 -4.95 -4.60
N PRO A 39 -5.34 -6.11 -4.48
CA PRO A 39 -4.00 -6.19 -3.90
C PRO A 39 -2.96 -5.25 -4.53
N PRO A 40 -2.89 -5.08 -5.87
CA PRO A 40 -2.01 -4.09 -6.47
C PRO A 40 -2.32 -2.65 -6.01
N GLU A 41 -3.59 -2.27 -5.93
CA GLU A 41 -4.00 -0.94 -5.45
C GLU A 41 -3.63 -0.73 -3.98
N LEU A 42 -3.74 -1.75 -3.14
CA LEU A 42 -3.30 -1.72 -1.75
C LEU A 42 -1.78 -1.51 -1.63
N LEU A 43 -0.99 -2.10 -2.51
CA LEU A 43 0.46 -1.86 -2.56
C LEU A 43 0.77 -0.41 -2.94
N LEU A 44 0.09 0.14 -3.95
CA LEU A 44 0.23 1.55 -4.34
C LEU A 44 -0.23 2.49 -3.23
N ALA A 45 -1.33 2.18 -2.55
CA ALA A 45 -1.83 2.94 -1.42
C ALA A 45 -0.85 2.94 -0.24
N SER A 46 -0.24 1.79 0.05
CA SER A 46 0.81 1.65 1.06
C SER A 46 2.02 2.54 0.75
N LEU A 47 2.50 2.50 -0.48
CA LEU A 47 3.63 3.33 -0.94
C LEU A 47 3.27 4.82 -0.88
N GLY A 48 2.12 5.21 -1.40
CA GLY A 48 1.65 6.59 -1.43
C GLY A 48 1.45 7.19 -0.04
N SER A 49 0.83 6.45 0.87
CA SER A 49 0.61 6.90 2.25
C SER A 49 1.92 7.02 3.03
N CYS A 50 2.87 6.12 2.81
CA CYS A 50 4.19 6.20 3.43
C CYS A 50 4.99 7.42 2.94
N VAL A 51 5.02 7.66 1.64
CA VAL A 51 5.64 8.86 1.04
C VAL A 51 4.96 10.13 1.56
N GLY A 52 3.63 10.14 1.59
CA GLY A 52 2.83 11.25 2.12
C GLY A 52 3.14 11.57 3.57
N PHE A 53 3.34 10.56 4.40
CA PHE A 53 3.75 10.73 5.80
C PHE A 53 5.07 11.49 5.91
N TYR A 54 6.09 11.11 5.16
CA TYR A 54 7.39 11.80 5.21
C TYR A 54 7.33 13.21 4.62
N ALA A 55 6.57 13.41 3.54
CA ALA A 55 6.32 14.75 3.01
C ALA A 55 5.64 15.64 4.05
N ALA A 56 4.61 15.14 4.73
CA ALA A 56 3.91 15.86 5.79
C ALA A 56 4.83 16.19 6.97
N MET A 57 5.70 15.28 7.38
CA MET A 57 6.68 15.53 8.44
C MET A 57 7.66 16.64 8.07
N TYR A 58 8.11 16.68 6.80
CA TYR A 58 8.96 17.76 6.30
C TYR A 58 8.23 19.11 6.36
N LEU A 59 7.02 19.18 5.81
CA LEU A 59 6.20 20.39 5.80
C LEU A 59 5.96 20.93 7.22
N LYS A 60 5.60 20.05 8.15
CA LYS A 60 5.40 20.40 9.57
C LYS A 60 6.67 20.95 10.20
N LYS A 61 7.81 20.29 9.98
CA LYS A 61 9.12 20.74 10.51
C LYS A 61 9.48 22.15 10.04
N HIS A 62 9.16 22.47 8.80
CA HIS A 62 9.46 23.77 8.19
C HIS A 62 8.32 24.79 8.33
N LYS A 63 7.28 24.49 9.13
CA LYS A 63 6.11 25.36 9.36
C LYS A 63 5.37 25.73 8.05
N LEU A 64 5.36 24.81 7.09
CA LEU A 64 4.65 24.94 5.82
C LEU A 64 3.27 24.32 5.92
N SER A 65 2.33 24.75 5.08
CA SER A 65 0.97 24.23 5.07
C SER A 65 0.94 22.77 4.61
N LEU A 66 0.17 21.94 5.33
CA LEU A 66 -0.12 20.53 5.01
C LEU A 66 -1.41 20.37 4.21
N GLY A 67 -2.29 21.38 4.26
CA GLY A 67 -3.62 21.28 3.67
C GLY A 67 -3.58 21.08 2.16
N GLY A 68 -4.34 20.11 1.67
CA GLY A 68 -4.44 19.78 0.25
C GLY A 68 -3.26 19.02 -0.35
N THR A 69 -2.28 18.59 0.46
CA THR A 69 -1.21 17.70 -0.01
C THR A 69 -1.79 16.39 -0.52
N ARG A 70 -1.36 15.97 -1.70
CA ARG A 70 -1.77 14.73 -2.35
C ARG A 70 -0.56 13.94 -2.83
N VAL A 71 -0.71 12.62 -2.88
CA VAL A 71 0.29 11.73 -3.46
C VAL A 71 -0.41 10.83 -4.48
N HIS A 72 0.05 10.89 -5.72
CA HIS A 72 -0.37 9.99 -6.78
C HIS A 72 0.70 8.94 -7.00
N VAL A 73 0.30 7.68 -7.05
CA VAL A 73 1.19 6.56 -7.33
C VAL A 73 0.62 5.76 -8.48
N THR A 74 1.42 5.53 -9.50
CA THR A 74 1.07 4.67 -10.63
C THR A 74 2.11 3.59 -10.82
N ALA A 75 1.71 2.47 -11.40
CA ALA A 75 2.59 1.40 -11.84
C ALA A 75 2.02 0.71 -13.06
N GLU A 76 2.85 -0.04 -13.75
CA GLU A 76 2.49 -0.86 -14.89
C GLU A 76 2.52 -2.34 -14.50
N LYS A 77 1.73 -3.17 -15.20
CA LYS A 77 1.73 -4.62 -15.02
C LYS A 77 2.62 -5.26 -16.07
N ALA A 78 3.63 -6.03 -15.65
CA ALA A 78 4.42 -6.91 -16.49
C ALA A 78 3.91 -8.36 -16.41
N ARG A 79 4.12 -9.14 -17.47
CA ARG A 79 3.55 -10.49 -17.59
C ARG A 79 4.51 -11.64 -17.31
N ALA A 80 5.80 -11.44 -17.53
CA ALA A 80 6.78 -12.51 -17.46
C ALA A 80 8.03 -12.15 -16.62
N PRO A 81 8.07 -12.38 -15.32
CA PRO A 81 6.96 -12.87 -14.49
C PRO A 81 5.89 -11.80 -14.24
N ALA A 82 4.70 -12.22 -13.84
CA ALA A 82 3.64 -11.31 -13.43
C ALA A 82 4.10 -10.49 -12.21
N ARG A 83 4.22 -9.18 -12.39
CA ARG A 83 4.69 -8.23 -11.37
C ARG A 83 4.23 -6.82 -11.70
N MET A 84 4.38 -5.94 -10.75
CA MET A 84 4.25 -4.50 -10.98
C MET A 84 5.63 -3.90 -11.23
N GLU A 85 5.70 -2.97 -12.18
CA GLU A 85 6.94 -2.25 -12.54
C GLU A 85 6.65 -0.80 -12.91
N ASN A 86 7.70 -0.02 -13.15
CA ASN A 86 7.62 1.38 -13.57
C ASN A 86 6.78 2.24 -12.61
N PHE A 87 7.02 2.08 -11.30
CA PHE A 87 6.36 2.89 -10.28
C PHE A 87 6.71 4.36 -10.46
N ARG A 88 5.70 5.21 -10.44
CA ARG A 88 5.85 6.65 -10.48
C ARG A 88 5.10 7.29 -9.33
N ILE A 89 5.77 8.15 -8.58
CA ILE A 89 5.21 8.84 -7.42
C ILE A 89 5.25 10.34 -7.70
N THR A 90 4.12 11.00 -7.55
CA THR A 90 3.99 12.46 -7.65
C THR A 90 3.43 12.99 -6.35
N VAL A 91 4.16 13.88 -5.69
CA VAL A 91 3.71 14.59 -4.50
C VAL A 91 3.29 15.99 -4.91
N GLU A 92 2.02 16.32 -4.70
CA GLU A 92 1.45 17.63 -4.95
C GLU A 92 1.27 18.35 -3.61
N VAL A 93 1.90 19.49 -3.47
CA VAL A 93 1.79 20.34 -2.29
C VAL A 93 1.28 21.70 -2.74
N PRO A 94 0.10 22.15 -2.24
CA PRO A 94 -0.45 23.44 -2.61
C PRO A 94 0.42 24.60 -2.12
N GLY A 95 0.64 25.58 -2.99
CA GLY A 95 1.44 26.77 -2.71
C GLY A 95 2.68 26.86 -3.59
N GLU A 96 3.37 27.98 -3.49
CA GLU A 96 4.65 28.20 -4.13
C GLU A 96 5.78 27.80 -3.19
N PHE A 97 6.61 26.88 -3.64
CA PHE A 97 7.75 26.39 -2.88
C PHE A 97 9.06 26.71 -3.59
N SER A 98 10.06 27.12 -2.82
CA SER A 98 11.42 27.29 -3.32
C SER A 98 11.98 25.94 -3.82
N HIS A 99 13.01 26.01 -4.66
CA HIS A 99 13.75 24.82 -5.10
C HIS A 99 14.26 23.97 -3.91
N ASP A 100 14.70 24.64 -2.84
CA ASP A 100 15.19 23.96 -1.64
C ASP A 100 14.10 23.19 -0.91
N HIS A 101 12.90 23.75 -0.79
CA HIS A 101 11.78 23.04 -0.19
C HIS A 101 11.33 21.85 -1.07
N LYS A 102 11.27 22.00 -2.39
CA LYS A 102 10.95 20.90 -3.30
C LYS A 102 11.95 19.76 -3.18
N ARG A 103 13.25 20.08 -3.12
CA ARG A 103 14.32 19.11 -2.90
C ARG A 103 14.18 18.43 -1.54
N GLY A 104 13.96 19.20 -0.47
CA GLY A 104 13.82 18.68 0.88
C GLY A 104 12.62 17.75 1.04
N ILE A 105 11.46 18.03 0.41
CA ILE A 105 10.30 17.13 0.38
C ILE A 105 10.67 15.83 -0.33
N LYS A 106 11.36 15.91 -1.47
CA LYS A 106 11.82 14.73 -2.22
C LYS A 106 12.79 13.87 -1.39
N GLU A 107 13.77 14.48 -0.74
CA GLU A 107 14.72 13.78 0.13
C GLU A 107 14.03 13.13 1.33
N ALA A 108 13.05 13.81 1.94
CA ALA A 108 12.25 13.23 3.01
C ALA A 108 11.43 12.01 2.52
N ALA A 109 10.84 12.10 1.34
CA ALA A 109 10.09 11.00 0.72
C ALA A 109 10.97 9.75 0.47
N HIS A 110 12.26 9.92 0.20
CA HIS A 110 13.21 8.80 0.06
C HIS A 110 13.47 8.04 1.37
N GLN A 111 13.08 8.56 2.53
CA GLN A 111 13.14 7.85 3.81
C GLN A 111 11.97 6.86 3.99
N CYS A 112 11.05 6.81 3.05
CA CYS A 112 9.89 5.95 3.10
C CYS A 112 10.28 4.47 3.24
N LEU A 113 9.79 3.82 4.30
CA LEU A 113 10.05 2.40 4.59
C LEU A 113 9.61 1.49 3.43
N ILE A 114 8.41 1.74 2.88
CA ILE A 114 7.87 0.94 1.77
C ILE A 114 8.69 1.14 0.50
N HIS A 115 9.05 2.38 0.17
CA HIS A 115 9.92 2.68 -0.97
C HIS A 115 11.27 1.94 -0.88
N ASN A 116 11.92 2.01 0.28
CA ASN A 116 13.18 1.31 0.52
C ASN A 116 13.03 -0.21 0.46
N THR A 117 11.90 -0.76 0.92
CA THR A 117 11.60 -2.19 0.82
C THR A 117 11.47 -2.64 -0.65
N LEU A 118 10.83 -1.83 -1.50
CA LEU A 118 10.70 -2.14 -2.93
C LEU A 118 12.03 -2.04 -3.67
N LEU A 119 12.90 -1.10 -3.30
CA LEU A 119 14.24 -0.95 -3.89
C LEU A 119 15.23 -2.02 -3.42
N ASN A 120 14.99 -2.60 -2.24
CA ASN A 120 15.82 -3.65 -1.66
C ASN A 120 14.92 -4.85 -1.34
N PRO A 121 14.54 -5.65 -2.36
CA PRO A 121 13.56 -6.72 -2.23
C PRO A 121 13.90 -7.68 -1.08
N PRO A 122 12.97 -7.94 -0.15
CA PRO A 122 13.20 -8.84 0.97
C PRO A 122 13.17 -10.30 0.53
N LYS A 123 13.69 -11.17 1.39
CA LYS A 123 13.42 -12.60 1.27
C LYS A 123 11.97 -12.85 1.71
N ILE A 124 11.27 -13.68 0.92
CA ILE A 124 9.90 -14.09 1.19
C ILE A 124 9.90 -15.61 1.30
N SER A 125 9.37 -16.13 2.41
CA SER A 125 9.10 -17.57 2.60
C SER A 125 7.59 -17.81 2.58
N LEU A 126 7.17 -18.93 2.00
CA LEU A 126 5.79 -19.37 1.95
C LEU A 126 5.68 -20.76 2.57
N GLU A 127 4.74 -20.92 3.50
CA GLU A 127 4.40 -22.20 4.11
C GLU A 127 2.90 -22.44 3.97
N VAL A 128 2.51 -23.68 3.69
CA VAL A 128 1.11 -24.09 3.62
C VAL A 128 0.84 -25.09 4.75
N GLN A 129 -0.13 -24.78 5.60
CA GLN A 129 -0.53 -25.62 6.71
C GLN A 129 -1.98 -26.06 6.54
N SER A 130 -2.25 -27.33 6.85
CA SER A 130 -3.60 -27.85 6.97
C SER A 130 -4.06 -27.74 8.42
N VAL A 131 -5.23 -27.15 8.65
CA VAL A 131 -5.85 -27.05 9.97
C VAL A 131 -7.17 -27.81 10.00
N ALA A 132 -7.49 -28.43 11.15
CA ALA A 132 -8.76 -29.13 11.33
C ALA A 132 -9.94 -28.14 11.25
N LEU A 133 -11.02 -28.54 10.59
CA LEU A 133 -12.28 -27.79 10.61
C LEU A 133 -12.88 -27.84 12.03
N LEU A 134 -13.31 -26.69 12.56
CA LEU A 134 -13.99 -26.57 13.86
C LEU A 134 -15.39 -27.20 13.87
N GLY A 135 -15.59 -28.33 13.24
CA GLY A 135 -16.86 -29.04 13.18
C GLY A 135 -16.74 -30.56 13.25
N ASP A 136 -15.53 -31.09 13.14
CA ASP A 136 -15.28 -32.55 13.16
C ASP A 136 -15.07 -33.15 14.58
N LEU A 137 -15.36 -32.39 15.62
CA LEU A 137 -15.49 -32.91 16.98
C LEU A 137 -16.90 -33.44 17.23
N ARG A 138 -17.41 -34.31 16.35
CA ARG A 138 -18.49 -35.24 16.68
C ARG A 138 -17.85 -36.52 17.16
N ILE A 139 -17.79 -36.63 18.46
CA ILE A 139 -17.62 -37.88 19.16
C ILE A 139 -18.92 -38.67 19.02
#